data_bd6c217f41fd0573c8928b07b31b9c7f
#
_entry.id   bd6c217f41fd0573c8928b07b31b9c7f
#
_cell.length_a   1.000
_cell.length_b   1.000
_cell.length_c   1.000
_cell.angle_alpha   90.00
_cell.angle_beta   90.00
_cell.angle_gamma   90.00
#
_symmetry.space_group_name_H-M   'P 1'
#
loop_
_entity.id
_entity.type
_entity.pdbx_description
1 polymer ?
#
loop_
_entity_poly.entity_id
_entity_poly.type
_entity_poly.pdbx_seq_one_letter_code
_entity_poly.pdbx_strand_id
1 'polypeptide(L)'
;MKESLNDNPKEFWKAVLGQIQLEISPMVFKTMVSRTKGVSFENDTLEVFCEDNFVKKNLETKFSSVVDNSVKNIGGKGIKIKYSVSKEKDPKENKEELGPLFSQQKTAEKLNEEKRIKANLNPKFSFDNFVLGKNNNLAYAIATAISEKPGELYNPVFIYSKVGLGKTHLIQAVGNRIIETKPGMRVVYTTGEAFTNELIETIQSGKGRGKYTANQFREKFRKADVLLIDDVQFIIGRESTQEEFFHTFNALYMSGKQILITSDRPPKDFSSLEDRITSRFSSGIVADIQNPDVETRVAILRSKRDADRENIPNEVLNFIAEKVDSNIRELEGAYIQVITYAKATGAVLTVDTAAKALGATVKEKAVKNVNVNEILK
;
A
#
# COMPACT_ATOMS: atom_id res chain seq x y z
N MET A 1 -26.12 39.14 18.69
CA MET A 1 -25.54 37.92 18.10
C MET A 1 -24.97 38.13 16.68
N LYS A 2 -25.08 39.34 16.09
CA LYS A 2 -24.56 39.63 14.74
C LYS A 2 -23.19 40.35 14.74
N GLU A 3 -22.74 40.91 15.83
CA GLU A 3 -21.48 41.67 15.93
C GLU A 3 -20.23 40.79 16.20
N SER A 4 -20.39 39.57 16.68
CA SER A 4 -19.25 38.70 17.03
C SER A 4 -18.73 37.80 15.86
N LEU A 5 -19.45 37.73 14.76
CA LEU A 5 -19.02 36.89 13.59
C LEU A 5 -17.99 37.61 12.69
N ASN A 6 -17.98 38.96 12.70
CA ASN A 6 -17.08 39.74 11.84
C ASN A 6 -15.64 39.83 12.39
N ASP A 7 -15.39 39.42 13.64
CA ASP A 7 -14.05 39.49 14.24
C ASP A 7 -13.20 38.20 14.03
N ASN A 8 -13.83 37.11 13.58
CA ASN A 8 -13.11 35.86 13.36
C ASN A 8 -13.22 35.40 11.91
N PRO A 9 -12.17 35.57 11.09
CA PRO A 9 -12.18 35.24 9.68
C PRO A 9 -12.45 33.75 9.40
N LYS A 10 -12.04 32.87 10.30
CA LYS A 10 -12.26 31.40 10.16
C LYS A 10 -13.73 31.02 10.36
N GLU A 11 -14.37 31.55 11.38
CA GLU A 11 -15.78 31.27 11.66
C GLU A 11 -16.71 31.94 10.63
N PHE A 12 -16.37 33.14 10.18
CA PHE A 12 -17.11 33.83 9.13
C PHE A 12 -17.06 33.01 7.82
N TRP A 13 -15.86 32.60 7.39
CA TRP A 13 -15.72 31.80 6.18
C TRP A 13 -16.40 30.44 6.28
N LYS A 14 -16.37 29.80 7.45
CA LYS A 14 -17.08 28.55 7.72
C LYS A 14 -18.60 28.68 7.53
N ALA A 15 -19.17 29.81 7.99
CA ALA A 15 -20.58 30.11 7.77
C ALA A 15 -20.87 30.32 6.27
N VAL A 16 -19.98 31.01 5.52
CA VAL A 16 -20.07 31.18 4.06
C VAL A 16 -20.01 29.84 3.34
N LEU A 17 -19.11 28.94 3.76
CA LEU A 17 -19.03 27.58 3.21
C LEU A 17 -20.33 26.79 3.42
N GLY A 18 -21.00 26.96 4.56
CA GLY A 18 -22.29 26.35 4.82
C GLY A 18 -23.39 26.79 3.85
N GLN A 19 -23.39 28.07 3.44
CA GLN A 19 -24.32 28.58 2.41
C GLN A 19 -23.95 28.08 1.02
N ILE A 20 -22.68 28.13 0.65
CA ILE A 20 -22.19 27.64 -0.65
C ILE A 20 -22.54 26.16 -0.83
N GLN A 21 -22.47 25.36 0.24
CA GLN A 21 -22.80 23.91 0.19
C GLN A 21 -24.25 23.64 -0.25
N LEU A 22 -25.17 24.58 -0.02
CA LEU A 22 -26.57 24.46 -0.43
C LEU A 22 -26.80 24.82 -1.91
N GLU A 23 -25.88 25.57 -2.52
CA GLU A 23 -26.02 26.10 -3.88
C GLU A 23 -25.20 25.34 -4.94
N ILE A 24 -24.20 24.53 -4.55
CA ILE A 24 -23.34 23.77 -5.47
C ILE A 24 -23.43 22.27 -5.25
N SER A 25 -23.05 21.48 -6.26
CA SER A 25 -23.10 20.02 -6.13
C SER A 25 -22.18 19.50 -5.01
N PRO A 26 -22.61 18.48 -4.23
CA PRO A 26 -21.83 17.93 -3.11
C PRO A 26 -20.40 17.47 -3.51
N MET A 27 -20.24 17.01 -4.74
CA MET A 27 -18.95 16.58 -5.27
C MET A 27 -18.00 17.77 -5.45
N VAL A 28 -18.47 18.86 -6.06
CA VAL A 28 -17.70 20.09 -6.30
C VAL A 28 -17.35 20.74 -4.96
N PHE A 29 -18.30 20.81 -4.02
CA PHE A 29 -18.06 21.33 -2.69
C PHE A 29 -16.93 20.56 -1.99
N LYS A 30 -17.02 19.24 -1.95
CA LYS A 30 -16.04 18.38 -1.25
C LYS A 30 -14.65 18.42 -1.86
N THR A 31 -14.55 18.51 -3.20
CA THR A 31 -13.26 18.43 -3.89
C THR A 31 -12.55 19.77 -4.04
N MET A 32 -13.28 20.90 -4.05
CA MET A 32 -12.70 22.21 -4.37
C MET A 32 -12.88 23.23 -3.25
N VAL A 33 -14.09 23.38 -2.73
CA VAL A 33 -14.45 24.53 -1.88
C VAL A 33 -14.23 24.26 -0.40
N SER A 34 -14.50 23.03 0.06
CA SER A 34 -14.41 22.65 1.48
C SER A 34 -13.02 22.80 2.11
N ARG A 35 -11.97 22.88 1.29
CA ARG A 35 -10.57 22.96 1.73
C ARG A 35 -10.05 24.40 1.83
N THR A 36 -10.89 25.39 1.49
CA THR A 36 -10.54 26.80 1.60
C THR A 36 -10.74 27.31 3.03
N LYS A 37 -9.93 28.27 3.47
CA LYS A 37 -9.97 28.80 4.85
C LYS A 37 -9.91 30.32 4.85
N GLY A 38 -10.71 30.98 5.68
CA GLY A 38 -10.56 32.41 5.96
C GLY A 38 -9.33 32.65 6.82
N VAL A 39 -8.45 33.53 6.41
CA VAL A 39 -7.13 33.76 7.03
C VAL A 39 -7.10 35.06 7.83
N SER A 40 -7.45 36.17 7.21
CA SER A 40 -7.41 37.49 7.82
C SER A 40 -8.57 38.37 7.38
N PHE A 41 -8.90 39.37 8.24
CA PHE A 41 -9.81 40.47 7.92
C PHE A 41 -9.01 41.76 7.96
N GLU A 42 -8.92 42.48 6.84
CA GLU A 42 -8.29 43.78 6.76
C GLU A 42 -9.15 44.74 5.89
N ASN A 43 -9.53 45.91 6.42
CA ASN A 43 -10.25 46.96 5.68
C ASN A 43 -11.45 46.44 4.85
N ASP A 44 -12.38 45.71 5.51
CA ASP A 44 -13.54 45.07 4.87
C ASP A 44 -13.20 44.05 3.78
N THR A 45 -11.96 43.53 3.76
CA THR A 45 -11.53 42.48 2.86
C THR A 45 -11.19 41.21 3.63
N LEU A 46 -11.90 40.12 3.32
CA LEU A 46 -11.60 38.80 3.86
C LEU A 46 -10.59 38.13 2.93
N GLU A 47 -9.44 37.77 3.46
CA GLU A 47 -8.48 36.94 2.75
C GLU A 47 -8.81 35.45 2.94
N VAL A 48 -8.94 34.72 1.82
CA VAL A 48 -9.28 33.31 1.80
C VAL A 48 -8.12 32.53 1.17
N PHE A 49 -7.59 31.59 1.91
CA PHE A 49 -6.56 30.68 1.45
C PHE A 49 -7.16 29.58 0.57
N CYS A 50 -6.54 29.34 -0.59
CA CYS A 50 -6.83 28.24 -1.51
C CYS A 50 -5.61 27.32 -1.64
N GLU A 51 -5.82 26.00 -1.73
CA GLU A 51 -4.74 25.01 -1.82
C GLU A 51 -3.89 25.16 -3.10
N ASP A 52 -4.52 25.59 -4.20
CA ASP A 52 -3.85 25.77 -5.48
C ASP A 52 -4.50 26.86 -6.36
N ASN A 53 -3.82 27.22 -7.45
CA ASN A 53 -4.28 28.23 -8.41
C ASN A 53 -5.55 27.81 -9.16
N PHE A 54 -5.86 26.54 -9.27
CA PHE A 54 -7.05 26.05 -9.94
C PHE A 54 -8.30 26.34 -9.10
N VAL A 55 -8.24 26.04 -7.80
CA VAL A 55 -9.31 26.37 -6.83
C VAL A 55 -9.53 27.88 -6.81
N LYS A 56 -8.45 28.68 -6.66
CA LYS A 56 -8.51 30.14 -6.69
C LYS A 56 -9.24 30.65 -7.92
N LYS A 57 -8.81 30.27 -9.13
CA LYS A 57 -9.38 30.71 -10.39
C LYS A 57 -10.87 30.35 -10.54
N ASN A 58 -11.27 29.16 -10.09
CA ASN A 58 -12.68 28.76 -10.14
C ASN A 58 -13.55 29.56 -9.17
N LEU A 59 -13.07 29.88 -7.97
CA LEU A 59 -13.79 30.74 -7.03
C LEU A 59 -13.91 32.18 -7.53
N GLU A 60 -12.87 32.74 -8.16
CA GLU A 60 -12.85 34.08 -8.74
C GLU A 60 -13.75 34.21 -9.99
N THR A 61 -13.95 33.13 -10.74
CA THR A 61 -14.68 33.20 -12.02
C THR A 61 -16.02 32.46 -11.98
N LYS A 62 -15.99 31.13 -11.85
CA LYS A 62 -17.16 30.28 -11.98
C LYS A 62 -18.12 30.35 -10.80
N PHE A 63 -17.61 30.53 -9.60
CA PHE A 63 -18.38 30.53 -8.36
C PHE A 63 -18.44 31.91 -7.69
N SER A 64 -17.94 32.98 -8.33
CA SER A 64 -17.92 34.32 -7.74
C SER A 64 -19.30 34.80 -7.29
N SER A 65 -20.32 34.63 -8.15
CA SER A 65 -21.69 35.02 -7.81
C SER A 65 -22.29 34.23 -6.65
N VAL A 66 -21.98 32.94 -6.54
CA VAL A 66 -22.43 32.09 -5.42
C VAL A 66 -21.77 32.54 -4.11
N VAL A 67 -20.47 32.82 -4.16
CA VAL A 67 -19.72 33.30 -2.99
C VAL A 67 -20.21 34.66 -2.55
N ASP A 68 -20.37 35.61 -3.47
CA ASP A 68 -20.84 36.96 -3.18
C ASP A 68 -22.25 36.98 -2.56
N ASN A 69 -23.15 36.14 -3.07
CA ASN A 69 -24.50 35.97 -2.51
C ASN A 69 -24.45 35.34 -1.13
N SER A 70 -23.63 34.33 -0.93
CA SER A 70 -23.47 33.66 0.37
C SER A 70 -22.91 34.62 1.44
N VAL A 71 -21.94 35.47 1.08
CA VAL A 71 -21.38 36.51 1.96
C VAL A 71 -22.44 37.53 2.33
N LYS A 72 -23.24 38.04 1.37
CA LYS A 72 -24.34 38.99 1.62
C LYS A 72 -25.41 38.39 2.53
N ASN A 73 -25.75 37.12 2.36
CA ASN A 73 -26.78 36.44 3.17
C ASN A 73 -26.37 36.28 4.63
N ILE A 74 -25.08 36.15 4.93
CA ILE A 74 -24.54 36.01 6.30
C ILE A 74 -24.41 37.38 7.00
N GLY A 75 -24.66 38.48 6.30
CA GLY A 75 -24.63 39.82 6.86
C GLY A 75 -23.36 40.59 6.51
N GLY A 76 -22.53 40.10 5.64
CA GLY A 76 -21.31 40.74 5.16
C GLY A 76 -21.55 41.77 4.06
N LYS A 77 -22.46 42.75 4.26
CA LYS A 77 -22.65 43.80 3.28
C LYS A 77 -21.39 44.67 3.18
N GLY A 78 -20.73 44.64 1.99
CA GLY A 78 -19.54 45.44 1.74
C GLY A 78 -18.22 44.67 1.87
N ILE A 79 -18.24 43.43 2.36
CA ILE A 79 -17.02 42.61 2.49
C ILE A 79 -16.58 42.16 1.09
N LYS A 80 -15.31 42.45 0.75
CA LYS A 80 -14.63 41.96 -0.44
C LYS A 80 -13.85 40.70 -0.11
N ILE A 81 -13.76 39.78 -1.05
CA ILE A 81 -12.98 38.54 -0.88
C ILE A 81 -11.74 38.59 -1.75
N LYS A 82 -10.59 38.33 -1.13
CA LYS A 82 -9.31 38.21 -1.81
C LYS A 82 -8.81 36.77 -1.62
N TYR A 83 -8.49 36.09 -2.72
CA TYR A 83 -8.00 34.72 -2.67
C TYR A 83 -6.47 34.69 -2.76
N SER A 84 -5.81 33.96 -1.86
CA SER A 84 -4.37 33.74 -1.85
C SER A 84 -4.03 32.25 -1.95
N VAL A 85 -2.89 31.93 -2.58
CA VAL A 85 -2.36 30.57 -2.76
C VAL A 85 -1.00 30.41 -2.06
N SER A 86 -0.47 31.50 -1.49
CA SER A 86 0.80 31.50 -0.79
C SER A 86 0.63 30.86 0.60
N LYS A 87 1.46 29.87 0.92
CA LYS A 87 1.66 29.36 2.27
C LYS A 87 2.44 30.40 3.09
N GLU A 88 1.83 31.51 3.43
CA GLU A 88 2.31 32.28 4.58
C GLU A 88 2.01 31.47 5.85
N LYS A 89 3.04 31.25 6.62
CA LYS A 89 3.01 30.53 7.90
C LYS A 89 1.92 31.15 8.77
N ASP A 90 0.86 30.41 9.06
CA ASP A 90 -0.07 30.72 10.12
C ASP A 90 0.70 30.92 11.44
N PRO A 91 0.77 32.10 12.02
CA PRO A 91 1.29 32.26 13.35
C PRO A 91 0.19 31.89 14.32
N LYS A 92 0.20 30.66 14.81
CA LYS A 92 -0.72 30.07 15.79
C LYS A 92 -1.91 29.28 15.22
N GLU A 93 -1.65 28.15 14.53
CA GLU A 93 -2.41 26.98 14.91
C GLU A 93 -2.03 26.68 16.37
N ASN A 94 -2.99 26.80 17.28
CA ASN A 94 -2.94 26.08 18.54
C ASN A 94 -2.78 24.60 18.15
N LYS A 95 -1.53 24.16 18.06
CA LYS A 95 -1.20 22.78 18.33
C LYS A 95 -1.78 22.57 19.74
N GLU A 96 -2.86 21.79 19.85
CA GLU A 96 -2.96 20.95 21.02
C GLU A 96 -1.56 20.41 21.18
N GLU A 97 -0.89 20.83 22.23
CA GLU A 97 0.41 20.33 22.64
C GLU A 97 0.23 18.87 23.04
N LEU A 98 0.10 18.04 22.03
CA LEU A 98 0.52 16.66 22.13
C LEU A 98 1.99 16.77 22.51
N GLY A 99 2.33 16.36 23.73
CA GLY A 99 3.65 16.57 24.32
C GLY A 99 4.78 16.16 23.37
N PRO A 100 6.03 16.59 23.62
CA PRO A 100 7.18 16.46 22.70
C PRO A 100 7.34 15.05 22.08
N LEU A 101 6.91 14.01 22.78
CA LEU A 101 6.89 12.60 22.33
C LEU A 101 5.95 12.36 21.15
N PHE A 102 4.76 12.96 21.12
CA PHE A 102 3.78 12.76 20.03
C PHE A 102 4.10 13.60 18.78
N SER A 103 4.76 14.74 18.95
CA SER A 103 5.24 15.54 17.82
C SER A 103 6.40 14.85 17.09
N GLN A 104 7.30 14.19 17.81
CA GLN A 104 8.39 13.38 17.23
C GLN A 104 7.86 12.15 16.51
N GLN A 105 6.86 11.46 17.03
CA GLN A 105 6.25 10.30 16.38
C GLN A 105 5.58 10.66 15.05
N LYS A 106 4.77 11.72 14.99
CA LYS A 106 4.15 12.19 13.73
C LYS A 106 5.18 12.62 12.67
N THR A 107 6.32 13.17 13.11
CA THR A 107 7.40 13.55 12.19
C THR A 107 8.14 12.31 11.68
N ALA A 108 8.37 11.32 12.53
CA ALA A 108 8.99 10.05 12.17
C ALA A 108 8.10 9.23 11.21
N GLU A 109 6.79 9.18 11.48
CA GLU A 109 5.82 8.50 10.59
C GLU A 109 5.78 9.11 9.19
N LYS A 110 5.73 10.45 9.08
CA LYS A 110 5.79 11.14 7.78
C LYS A 110 7.10 10.86 7.03
N LEU A 111 8.23 10.87 7.74
CA LEU A 111 9.52 10.57 7.14
C LEU A 111 9.60 9.12 6.65
N ASN A 112 9.03 8.18 7.40
CA ASN A 112 8.97 6.79 7.01
C ASN A 112 8.04 6.59 5.80
N GLU A 113 6.91 7.30 5.73
CA GLU A 113 6.02 7.28 4.58
C GLU A 113 6.70 7.80 3.31
N GLU A 114 7.43 8.91 3.38
CA GLU A 114 8.22 9.41 2.26
C GLU A 114 9.29 8.40 1.79
N LYS A 115 9.95 7.71 2.73
CA LYS A 115 10.92 6.66 2.42
C LYS A 115 10.27 5.45 1.76
N ARG A 116 9.10 5.01 2.23
CA ARG A 116 8.32 3.92 1.61
C ARG A 116 7.95 4.26 0.17
N ILE A 117 7.48 5.49 -0.07
CA ILE A 117 7.15 5.96 -1.42
C ILE A 117 8.40 5.95 -2.31
N LYS A 118 9.52 6.48 -1.83
CA LYS A 118 10.80 6.48 -2.57
C LYS A 118 11.32 5.06 -2.84
N ALA A 119 11.12 4.15 -1.91
CA ALA A 119 11.49 2.75 -2.04
C ALA A 119 10.46 1.91 -2.83
N ASN A 120 9.34 2.49 -3.25
CA ASN A 120 8.22 1.80 -3.92
C ASN A 120 7.62 0.65 -3.11
N LEU A 121 7.49 0.84 -1.78
CA LEU A 121 6.94 -0.13 -0.85
C LEU A 121 5.49 0.19 -0.49
N ASN A 122 4.64 -0.84 -0.47
CA ASN A 122 3.26 -0.73 0.00
C ASN A 122 3.21 -0.94 1.52
N PRO A 123 2.72 0.03 2.31
CA PRO A 123 2.65 -0.08 3.77
C PRO A 123 1.72 -1.19 4.27
N LYS A 124 0.80 -1.69 3.43
CA LYS A 124 -0.09 -2.81 3.78
C LYS A 124 0.65 -4.14 3.91
N PHE A 125 1.80 -4.28 3.26
CA PHE A 125 2.62 -5.47 3.35
C PHE A 125 3.57 -5.36 4.54
N SER A 126 3.10 -5.80 5.71
CA SER A 126 3.86 -5.85 6.96
C SER A 126 3.90 -7.27 7.52
N PHE A 127 4.81 -7.53 8.45
CA PHE A 127 4.85 -8.79 9.18
C PHE A 127 3.58 -9.02 10.02
N ASP A 128 2.97 -7.94 10.53
CA ASP A 128 1.77 -8.02 11.36
C ASP A 128 0.54 -8.49 10.54
N ASN A 129 0.52 -8.18 9.25
CA ASN A 129 -0.53 -8.59 8.33
C ASN A 129 -0.23 -9.93 7.63
N PHE A 130 0.94 -10.53 7.89
CA PHE A 130 1.35 -11.79 7.27
C PHE A 130 0.96 -12.96 8.17
N VAL A 131 0.08 -13.82 7.67
CA VAL A 131 -0.38 -14.98 8.44
C VAL A 131 0.66 -16.09 8.40
N LEU A 132 1.17 -16.42 9.58
CA LEU A 132 2.16 -17.48 9.77
C LEU A 132 1.48 -18.86 9.77
N GLY A 133 2.04 -19.79 9.01
CA GLY A 133 1.64 -21.20 8.95
C GLY A 133 2.85 -22.12 8.79
N LYS A 134 2.60 -23.44 8.82
CA LYS A 134 3.67 -24.45 8.62
C LYS A 134 4.32 -24.30 7.23
N ASN A 135 3.58 -23.86 6.26
CA ASN A 135 3.97 -23.70 4.86
C ASN A 135 4.94 -22.55 4.61
N ASN A 136 5.07 -21.57 5.50
CA ASN A 136 5.87 -20.35 5.30
C ASN A 136 6.78 -20.00 6.48
N ASN A 137 6.80 -20.84 7.53
CA ASN A 137 7.51 -20.56 8.78
C ASN A 137 9.01 -20.29 8.58
N LEU A 138 9.70 -21.10 7.76
CA LEU A 138 11.13 -20.91 7.50
C LEU A 138 11.40 -19.59 6.77
N ALA A 139 10.66 -19.31 5.71
CA ALA A 139 10.80 -18.06 4.94
C ALA A 139 10.50 -16.83 5.81
N TYR A 140 9.49 -16.91 6.68
CA TYR A 140 9.14 -15.86 7.63
C TYR A 140 10.25 -15.63 8.68
N ALA A 141 10.80 -16.69 9.26
CA ALA A 141 11.88 -16.59 10.24
C ALA A 141 13.14 -15.95 9.65
N ILE A 142 13.53 -16.36 8.42
CA ILE A 142 14.65 -15.77 7.71
C ILE A 142 14.38 -14.28 7.41
N ALA A 143 13.19 -13.96 6.89
CA ALA A 143 12.79 -12.57 6.57
C ALA A 143 12.82 -11.68 7.82
N THR A 144 12.35 -12.16 8.94
CA THR A 144 12.43 -11.45 10.23
C THR A 144 13.88 -11.24 10.67
N ALA A 145 14.71 -12.27 10.62
CA ALA A 145 16.12 -12.19 11.01
C ALA A 145 16.91 -11.17 10.19
N ILE A 146 16.73 -11.14 8.84
CA ILE A 146 17.41 -10.16 8.00
C ILE A 146 16.84 -8.74 8.14
N SER A 147 15.60 -8.58 8.58
CA SER A 147 15.05 -7.26 8.89
C SER A 147 15.64 -6.65 10.16
N GLU A 148 16.02 -7.51 11.12
CA GLU A 148 16.68 -7.09 12.35
C GLU A 148 18.17 -6.80 12.15
N LYS A 149 18.88 -7.65 11.40
CA LYS A 149 20.32 -7.56 11.13
C LYS A 149 20.65 -7.71 9.65
N PRO A 150 20.36 -6.69 8.84
CA PRO A 150 20.61 -6.72 7.39
C PRO A 150 22.10 -6.89 7.07
N GLY A 151 22.43 -7.86 6.22
CA GLY A 151 23.80 -8.13 5.75
C GLY A 151 24.66 -8.98 6.69
N GLU A 152 24.21 -9.25 7.92
CA GLU A 152 25.03 -9.93 8.93
C GLU A 152 24.79 -11.44 8.99
N LEU A 153 23.53 -11.90 8.97
CA LEU A 153 23.20 -13.31 9.24
C LEU A 153 23.09 -14.14 7.96
N TYR A 154 22.24 -13.72 7.04
CA TYR A 154 21.91 -14.46 5.84
C TYR A 154 21.99 -13.54 4.63
N ASN A 155 22.97 -13.77 3.74
CA ASN A 155 23.15 -12.95 2.54
C ASN A 155 23.86 -13.74 1.44
N PRO A 156 23.29 -13.86 0.23
CA PRO A 156 21.93 -13.45 -0.12
C PRO A 156 20.85 -14.34 0.48
N VAL A 157 19.61 -13.87 0.46
CA VAL A 157 18.42 -14.68 0.74
C VAL A 157 17.64 -14.84 -0.56
N PHE A 158 17.25 -16.08 -0.86
CA PHE A 158 16.44 -16.41 -2.01
C PHE A 158 15.15 -17.12 -1.56
N ILE A 159 14.00 -16.50 -1.82
CA ILE A 159 12.69 -17.07 -1.45
C ILE A 159 11.94 -17.43 -2.72
N TYR A 160 11.49 -18.67 -2.85
CA TYR A 160 10.73 -19.09 -4.01
C TYR A 160 9.39 -19.71 -3.61
N SER A 161 8.42 -19.61 -4.50
CA SER A 161 7.13 -20.28 -4.37
C SER A 161 6.35 -20.19 -5.68
N LYS A 162 5.33 -21.03 -5.82
CA LYS A 162 4.32 -20.83 -6.87
C LYS A 162 3.69 -19.43 -6.79
N VAL A 163 3.00 -19.04 -7.85
CA VAL A 163 2.33 -17.74 -7.92
C VAL A 163 1.24 -17.61 -6.84
N GLY A 164 1.13 -16.42 -6.24
CA GLY A 164 0.03 -16.10 -5.32
C GLY A 164 0.17 -16.64 -3.88
N LEU A 165 1.37 -17.03 -3.44
CA LEU A 165 1.61 -17.58 -2.09
C LEU A 165 2.23 -16.60 -1.09
N GLY A 166 2.33 -15.30 -1.42
CA GLY A 166 2.74 -14.26 -0.48
C GLY A 166 4.19 -13.81 -0.56
N LYS A 167 4.99 -14.21 -1.59
CA LYS A 167 6.38 -13.72 -1.78
C LYS A 167 6.48 -12.20 -1.75
N THR A 168 5.68 -11.52 -2.56
CA THR A 168 5.65 -10.05 -2.64
C THR A 168 5.30 -9.41 -1.29
N HIS A 169 4.40 -10.01 -0.53
CA HIS A 169 4.07 -9.54 0.82
C HIS A 169 5.31 -9.64 1.73
N LEU A 170 5.94 -10.81 1.76
CA LEU A 170 7.06 -11.06 2.66
C LEU A 170 8.29 -10.19 2.36
N ILE A 171 8.67 -10.06 1.07
CA ILE A 171 9.80 -9.21 0.68
C ILE A 171 9.55 -7.73 1.00
N GLN A 172 8.32 -7.23 0.80
CA GLN A 172 7.98 -5.85 1.14
C GLN A 172 7.84 -5.65 2.65
N ALA A 173 7.40 -6.66 3.43
CA ALA A 173 7.39 -6.61 4.89
C ALA A 173 8.80 -6.40 5.45
N VAL A 174 9.82 -7.07 4.89
CA VAL A 174 11.23 -6.82 5.22
C VAL A 174 11.61 -5.37 4.99
N GLY A 175 11.30 -4.83 3.81
CA GLY A 175 11.61 -3.43 3.46
C GLY A 175 10.92 -2.43 4.41
N ASN A 176 9.64 -2.63 4.67
CA ASN A 176 8.86 -1.78 5.59
C ASN A 176 9.44 -1.81 7.00
N ARG A 177 9.77 -3.00 7.52
CA ARG A 177 10.36 -3.15 8.87
C ARG A 177 11.72 -2.45 8.98
N ILE A 178 12.58 -2.58 7.96
CA ILE A 178 13.90 -1.92 7.96
C ILE A 178 13.75 -0.40 7.93
N ILE A 179 12.83 0.17 7.13
CA ILE A 179 12.57 1.61 7.10
C ILE A 179 12.11 2.12 8.48
N GLU A 180 11.30 1.35 9.20
CA GLU A 180 10.81 1.68 10.54
C GLU A 180 11.90 1.63 11.60
N THR A 181 12.69 0.56 11.60
CA THR A 181 13.64 0.27 12.68
C THR A 181 15.04 0.82 12.43
N LYS A 182 15.42 1.04 11.16
CA LYS A 182 16.76 1.49 10.73
C LYS A 182 16.66 2.67 9.76
N PRO A 183 16.25 3.85 10.22
CA PRO A 183 15.93 4.99 9.36
C PRO A 183 17.15 5.54 8.58
N GLY A 184 18.38 5.14 8.92
CA GLY A 184 19.60 5.50 8.18
C GLY A 184 19.87 4.62 6.95
N MET A 185 19.21 3.45 6.83
CA MET A 185 19.46 2.53 5.73
C MET A 185 18.68 2.90 4.46
N ARG A 186 19.35 2.78 3.32
CA ARG A 186 18.76 2.96 2.00
C ARG A 186 18.20 1.63 1.49
N VAL A 187 16.88 1.48 1.57
CA VAL A 187 16.16 0.33 1.02
C VAL A 187 15.74 0.61 -0.43
N VAL A 188 16.00 -0.32 -1.32
CA VAL A 188 15.56 -0.28 -2.72
C VAL A 188 14.78 -1.55 -3.00
N TYR A 189 13.49 -1.40 -3.33
CA TYR A 189 12.63 -2.47 -3.82
C TYR A 189 12.39 -2.29 -5.32
N THR A 190 12.49 -3.37 -6.06
CA THR A 190 12.17 -3.42 -7.50
C THR A 190 11.69 -4.81 -7.88
N THR A 191 10.92 -4.90 -8.98
CA THR A 191 10.65 -6.19 -9.62
C THR A 191 11.71 -6.46 -10.69
N GLY A 192 11.92 -7.74 -11.05
CA GLY A 192 12.81 -8.09 -12.15
C GLY A 192 12.43 -7.41 -13.46
N GLU A 193 11.13 -7.24 -13.71
CA GLU A 193 10.61 -6.51 -14.87
C GLU A 193 10.97 -5.02 -14.81
N ALA A 194 10.73 -4.35 -13.67
CA ALA A 194 11.03 -2.94 -13.51
C ALA A 194 12.54 -2.67 -13.62
N PHE A 195 13.38 -3.52 -13.03
CA PHE A 195 14.84 -3.46 -13.17
C PHE A 195 15.27 -3.53 -14.64
N THR A 196 14.69 -4.46 -15.39
CA THR A 196 14.97 -4.62 -16.83
C THR A 196 14.53 -3.40 -17.63
N ASN A 197 13.34 -2.88 -17.39
CA ASN A 197 12.81 -1.73 -18.12
C ASN A 197 13.64 -0.47 -17.82
N GLU A 198 14.01 -0.22 -16.56
CA GLU A 198 14.91 0.89 -16.20
C GLU A 198 16.28 0.78 -16.86
N LEU A 199 16.83 -0.43 -17.01
CA LEU A 199 18.09 -0.66 -17.72
C LEU A 199 17.94 -0.35 -19.22
N ILE A 200 16.86 -0.81 -19.85
CA ILE A 200 16.59 -0.53 -21.27
C ILE A 200 16.46 0.97 -21.52
N GLU A 201 15.70 1.67 -20.67
CA GLU A 201 15.58 3.14 -20.74
C GLU A 201 16.94 3.83 -20.58
N THR A 202 17.80 3.33 -19.70
CA THR A 202 19.14 3.85 -19.46
C THR A 202 20.02 3.70 -20.71
N ILE A 203 19.98 2.54 -21.37
CA ILE A 203 20.73 2.27 -22.62
C ILE A 203 20.22 3.18 -23.76
N GLN A 204 18.91 3.38 -23.86
CA GLN A 204 18.29 4.28 -24.84
C GLN A 204 18.63 5.76 -24.58
N SER A 205 18.80 6.15 -23.30
CA SER A 205 19.19 7.50 -22.89
C SER A 205 20.59 7.86 -23.33
N GLY A 206 21.52 6.91 -23.34
CA GLY A 206 22.86 7.09 -23.90
C GLY A 206 22.85 7.46 -25.40
N LYS A 207 21.71 7.24 -26.09
CA LYS A 207 21.42 7.66 -27.46
C LYS A 207 20.61 8.98 -27.56
N GLY A 208 20.50 9.75 -26.47
CA GLY A 208 19.85 11.07 -26.44
C GLY A 208 18.31 11.06 -26.24
N ARG A 209 17.69 9.97 -25.82
CA ARG A 209 16.21 9.81 -25.78
C ARG A 209 15.60 9.38 -24.44
N GLY A 210 16.33 9.36 -23.31
CA GLY A 210 15.75 8.82 -22.08
C GLY A 210 16.01 9.64 -20.82
N LYS A 211 15.29 9.30 -19.75
CA LYS A 211 15.24 10.01 -18.45
C LYS A 211 16.42 9.74 -17.51
N TYR A 212 17.10 8.59 -17.64
CA TYR A 212 18.11 8.14 -16.70
C TYR A 212 19.46 7.88 -17.39
N THR A 213 20.56 8.32 -16.74
CA THR A 213 21.91 7.99 -17.18
C THR A 213 22.37 6.67 -16.55
N ALA A 214 23.33 5.97 -17.19
CA ALA A 214 23.93 4.75 -16.64
C ALA A 214 24.47 4.93 -15.21
N ASN A 215 25.00 6.12 -14.91
CA ASN A 215 25.48 6.44 -13.56
C ASN A 215 24.34 6.52 -12.55
N GLN A 216 23.20 7.14 -12.89
CA GLN A 216 22.04 7.21 -12.01
C GLN A 216 21.44 5.84 -11.71
N PHE A 217 21.35 4.96 -12.73
CA PHE A 217 20.94 3.58 -12.56
C PHE A 217 21.85 2.84 -11.57
N ARG A 218 23.18 2.90 -11.81
CA ARG A 218 24.17 2.25 -10.94
C ARG A 218 24.15 2.83 -9.52
N GLU A 219 24.01 4.13 -9.37
CA GLU A 219 23.87 4.78 -8.06
C GLU A 219 22.61 4.35 -7.31
N LYS A 220 21.49 4.19 -8.02
CA LYS A 220 20.25 3.73 -7.42
C LYS A 220 20.42 2.34 -6.81
N PHE A 221 20.92 1.40 -7.57
CA PHE A 221 20.98 0.00 -7.16
C PHE A 221 22.25 -0.37 -6.39
N ARG A 222 23.44 0.08 -6.82
CA ARG A 222 24.71 -0.32 -6.19
C ARG A 222 25.04 0.44 -4.90
N LYS A 223 24.33 1.54 -4.59
CA LYS A 223 24.46 2.27 -3.30
C LYS A 223 23.33 1.92 -2.31
N ALA A 224 22.52 0.90 -2.57
CA ALA A 224 21.52 0.41 -1.62
C ALA A 224 22.21 -0.26 -0.43
N ASP A 225 21.68 -0.08 0.78
CA ASP A 225 22.06 -0.89 1.93
C ASP A 225 21.29 -2.21 1.96
N VAL A 226 20.07 -2.18 1.41
CA VAL A 226 19.20 -3.34 1.26
C VAL A 226 18.58 -3.33 -0.12
N LEU A 227 18.84 -4.36 -0.92
CA LEU A 227 18.26 -4.56 -2.24
C LEU A 227 17.24 -5.70 -2.19
N LEU A 228 16.00 -5.38 -2.52
CA LEU A 228 14.86 -6.28 -2.56
C LEU A 228 14.41 -6.44 -4.01
N ILE A 229 14.56 -7.64 -4.59
CA ILE A 229 14.19 -7.93 -5.98
C ILE A 229 13.09 -8.98 -6.00
N ASP A 230 11.91 -8.55 -6.42
CA ASP A 230 10.75 -9.44 -6.56
C ASP A 230 10.67 -10.00 -7.99
N ASP A 231 10.29 -11.25 -8.08
CA ASP A 231 10.09 -11.96 -9.34
C ASP A 231 11.30 -11.87 -10.30
N VAL A 232 12.47 -12.34 -9.83
CA VAL A 232 13.75 -12.30 -10.58
C VAL A 232 13.70 -13.07 -11.90
N GLN A 233 12.76 -13.99 -12.10
CA GLN A 233 12.59 -14.73 -13.34
C GLN A 233 12.42 -13.83 -14.58
N PHE A 234 11.96 -12.59 -14.42
CA PHE A 234 11.83 -11.64 -15.54
C PHE A 234 13.16 -11.02 -16.01
N ILE A 235 14.26 -11.22 -15.26
CA ILE A 235 15.61 -10.84 -15.67
C ILE A 235 16.22 -11.94 -16.58
N ILE A 236 15.74 -13.18 -16.45
CA ILE A 236 16.31 -14.34 -17.10
C ILE A 236 16.01 -14.35 -18.61
N GLY A 237 16.97 -14.83 -19.43
CA GLY A 237 16.85 -14.86 -20.88
C GLY A 237 17.21 -13.54 -21.59
N ARG A 238 17.69 -12.52 -20.85
CA ARG A 238 18.13 -11.23 -21.40
C ARG A 238 19.58 -10.97 -21.00
N GLU A 239 20.52 -11.35 -21.85
CA GLU A 239 21.95 -11.37 -21.57
C GLU A 239 22.47 -10.06 -20.96
N SER A 240 22.21 -8.91 -21.61
CA SER A 240 22.65 -7.60 -21.09
C SER A 240 22.06 -7.23 -19.74
N THR A 241 20.83 -7.70 -19.44
CA THR A 241 20.19 -7.48 -18.13
C THR A 241 20.79 -8.39 -17.06
N GLN A 242 21.08 -9.63 -17.41
CA GLN A 242 21.77 -10.58 -16.51
C GLN A 242 23.16 -10.08 -16.15
N GLU A 243 23.91 -9.54 -17.12
CA GLU A 243 25.25 -8.99 -16.89
C GLU A 243 25.22 -7.79 -15.91
N GLU A 244 24.37 -6.79 -16.16
CA GLU A 244 24.27 -5.61 -15.27
C GLU A 244 23.72 -5.99 -13.88
N PHE A 245 22.80 -6.97 -13.84
CA PHE A 245 22.32 -7.55 -12.59
C PHE A 245 23.45 -8.23 -11.81
N PHE A 246 24.27 -9.05 -12.46
CA PHE A 246 25.42 -9.71 -11.85
C PHE A 246 26.42 -8.71 -11.27
N HIS A 247 26.74 -7.64 -12.00
CA HIS A 247 27.62 -6.60 -11.52
C HIS A 247 27.02 -5.86 -10.31
N THR A 248 25.72 -5.58 -10.33
CA THR A 248 25.00 -4.96 -9.21
C THR A 248 25.01 -5.87 -7.98
N PHE A 249 24.68 -7.13 -8.18
CA PHE A 249 24.70 -8.15 -7.11
C PHE A 249 26.10 -8.25 -6.48
N ASN A 250 27.15 -8.39 -7.27
CA ASN A 250 28.51 -8.50 -6.75
C ASN A 250 28.94 -7.24 -5.98
N ALA A 251 28.65 -6.06 -6.50
CA ALA A 251 28.97 -4.80 -5.80
C ALA A 251 28.38 -4.73 -4.41
N LEU A 252 27.10 -5.15 -4.27
CA LEU A 252 26.40 -5.17 -2.99
C LEU A 252 26.90 -6.29 -2.07
N TYR A 253 27.05 -7.50 -2.60
CA TYR A 253 27.50 -8.66 -1.85
C TYR A 253 28.89 -8.47 -1.25
N MET A 254 29.84 -7.99 -2.06
CA MET A 254 31.20 -7.68 -1.58
C MET A 254 31.27 -6.54 -0.56
N SER A 255 30.27 -5.67 -0.56
CA SER A 255 30.14 -4.57 0.42
C SER A 255 29.33 -4.97 1.66
N GLY A 256 28.97 -6.24 1.81
CA GLY A 256 28.15 -6.72 2.96
C GLY A 256 26.73 -6.16 3.00
N LYS A 257 26.20 -5.68 1.85
CA LYS A 257 24.85 -5.14 1.76
C LYS A 257 23.83 -6.27 1.61
N GLN A 258 22.66 -6.15 2.27
CA GLN A 258 21.64 -7.18 2.21
C GLN A 258 21.03 -7.31 0.83
N ILE A 259 20.94 -8.54 0.35
CA ILE A 259 20.22 -8.89 -0.88
C ILE A 259 19.14 -9.92 -0.54
N LEU A 260 17.89 -9.62 -0.91
CA LEU A 260 16.76 -10.53 -0.83
C LEU A 260 16.09 -10.62 -2.20
N ILE A 261 15.91 -11.83 -2.69
CA ILE A 261 15.40 -12.13 -4.01
C ILE A 261 14.21 -13.06 -3.90
N THR A 262 13.16 -12.81 -4.68
CA THR A 262 12.07 -13.77 -4.82
C THR A 262 11.94 -14.30 -6.24
N SER A 263 11.35 -15.49 -6.37
CA SER A 263 11.14 -16.17 -7.64
C SER A 263 9.93 -17.10 -7.62
N ASP A 264 9.49 -17.50 -8.83
CA ASP A 264 8.44 -18.53 -9.00
C ASP A 264 8.98 -19.97 -8.89
N ARG A 265 10.32 -20.16 -8.92
CA ARG A 265 11.01 -21.47 -8.87
C ARG A 265 12.38 -21.35 -8.21
N PRO A 266 12.99 -22.48 -7.76
CA PRO A 266 14.32 -22.46 -7.16
C PRO A 266 15.42 -22.15 -8.19
N PRO A 267 16.61 -21.67 -7.74
CA PRO A 267 17.71 -21.28 -8.63
C PRO A 267 18.15 -22.37 -9.63
N LYS A 268 18.12 -23.63 -9.20
CA LYS A 268 18.53 -24.79 -10.03
C LYS A 268 17.62 -25.10 -11.23
N ASP A 269 16.38 -24.58 -11.21
CA ASP A 269 15.38 -24.84 -12.24
C ASP A 269 15.41 -23.80 -13.38
N PHE A 270 16.38 -22.89 -13.37
CA PHE A 270 16.56 -21.90 -14.44
C PHE A 270 17.53 -22.42 -15.51
N SER A 271 17.00 -22.88 -16.64
CA SER A 271 17.80 -23.37 -17.76
C SER A 271 18.59 -22.31 -18.53
N SER A 272 18.17 -21.03 -18.44
CA SER A 272 18.77 -19.92 -19.20
C SER A 272 19.48 -18.90 -18.29
N LEU A 273 19.77 -19.27 -17.06
CA LEU A 273 20.52 -18.45 -16.13
C LEU A 273 22.00 -18.87 -16.19
N GLU A 274 22.88 -17.88 -16.28
CA GLU A 274 24.30 -18.14 -16.23
C GLU A 274 24.71 -18.84 -14.92
N ASP A 275 25.55 -19.85 -14.99
CA ASP A 275 26.02 -20.65 -13.83
C ASP A 275 26.59 -19.76 -12.70
N ARG A 276 27.26 -18.66 -13.07
CA ARG A 276 27.80 -17.70 -12.11
C ARG A 276 26.72 -17.02 -11.26
N ILE A 277 25.53 -16.77 -11.82
CA ILE A 277 24.39 -16.15 -11.09
C ILE A 277 23.70 -17.23 -10.26
N THR A 278 23.46 -18.41 -10.81
CA THR A 278 22.88 -19.57 -10.10
C THR A 278 23.70 -19.91 -8.85
N SER A 279 25.03 -19.97 -9.00
CA SER A 279 25.96 -20.17 -7.88
C SER A 279 25.83 -19.08 -6.80
N ARG A 280 25.66 -17.81 -7.20
CA ARG A 280 25.46 -16.70 -6.27
C ARG A 280 24.15 -16.80 -5.52
N PHE A 281 23.05 -17.14 -6.19
CA PHE A 281 21.76 -17.36 -5.53
C PHE A 281 21.81 -18.49 -4.50
N SER A 282 22.57 -19.54 -4.82
CA SER A 282 22.73 -20.72 -3.98
C SER A 282 23.81 -20.56 -2.89
N SER A 283 24.64 -19.52 -2.93
CA SER A 283 25.70 -19.29 -1.92
C SER A 283 25.16 -18.80 -0.57
N GLY A 284 23.93 -18.29 -0.55
CA GLY A 284 23.25 -17.87 0.65
C GLY A 284 22.21 -18.87 1.13
N ILE A 285 21.11 -18.37 1.66
CA ILE A 285 20.02 -19.22 2.13
C ILE A 285 18.86 -19.23 1.12
N VAL A 286 18.37 -20.43 0.82
CA VAL A 286 17.23 -20.63 -0.09
C VAL A 286 16.07 -21.19 0.73
N ALA A 287 14.91 -20.54 0.67
CA ALA A 287 13.70 -20.95 1.37
C ALA A 287 12.52 -21.04 0.39
N ASP A 288 11.63 -21.98 0.63
CA ASP A 288 10.38 -22.11 -0.13
C ASP A 288 9.17 -21.64 0.69
N ILE A 289 8.13 -21.23 -0.01
CA ILE A 289 6.79 -21.04 0.56
C ILE A 289 5.87 -22.03 -0.15
N GLN A 290 5.26 -22.93 0.60
CA GLN A 290 4.37 -23.96 0.09
C GLN A 290 2.90 -23.51 0.11
N ASN A 291 2.01 -24.33 -0.45
CA ASN A 291 0.58 -24.07 -0.36
C ASN A 291 0.11 -24.15 1.10
N PRO A 292 -0.73 -23.21 1.55
CA PRO A 292 -1.26 -23.23 2.92
C PRO A 292 -2.24 -24.38 3.12
N ASP A 293 -2.24 -24.97 4.30
CA ASP A 293 -3.27 -25.90 4.73
C ASP A 293 -4.63 -25.17 4.96
N VAL A 294 -5.69 -25.92 5.19
CA VAL A 294 -7.03 -25.35 5.38
C VAL A 294 -7.07 -24.40 6.58
N GLU A 295 -6.37 -24.75 7.66
CA GLU A 295 -6.33 -23.94 8.88
C GLU A 295 -5.66 -22.59 8.61
N THR A 296 -4.53 -22.58 7.90
CA THR A 296 -3.84 -21.35 7.49
C THR A 296 -4.72 -20.52 6.55
N ARG A 297 -5.42 -21.15 5.59
CA ARG A 297 -6.36 -20.45 4.69
C ARG A 297 -7.49 -19.77 5.46
N VAL A 298 -8.07 -20.47 6.43
CA VAL A 298 -9.10 -19.89 7.32
C VAL A 298 -8.54 -18.71 8.11
N ALA A 299 -7.32 -18.84 8.64
CA ALA A 299 -6.66 -17.74 9.37
C ALA A 299 -6.43 -16.51 8.46
N ILE A 300 -6.02 -16.72 7.20
CA ILE A 300 -5.87 -15.64 6.21
C ILE A 300 -7.21 -14.94 5.96
N LEU A 301 -8.29 -15.69 5.76
CA LEU A 301 -9.62 -15.12 5.54
C LEU A 301 -10.14 -14.37 6.77
N ARG A 302 -9.85 -14.85 7.98
CA ARG A 302 -10.20 -14.14 9.23
C ARG A 302 -9.44 -12.83 9.36
N SER A 303 -8.13 -12.85 9.14
CA SER A 303 -7.30 -11.63 9.12
C SER A 303 -7.83 -10.61 8.10
N LYS A 304 -8.22 -11.08 6.91
CA LYS A 304 -8.81 -10.25 5.86
C LYS A 304 -10.16 -9.66 6.27
N ARG A 305 -11.06 -10.47 6.81
CA ARG A 305 -12.36 -10.03 7.35
C ARG A 305 -12.19 -8.92 8.39
N ASP A 306 -11.28 -9.13 9.33
CA ASP A 306 -11.06 -8.20 10.44
C ASP A 306 -10.45 -6.87 9.93
N ALA A 307 -9.55 -6.93 8.94
CA ALA A 307 -9.00 -5.75 8.27
C ALA A 307 -10.04 -4.98 7.48
N ASP A 308 -10.93 -5.68 6.76
CA ASP A 308 -12.00 -5.08 5.95
C ASP A 308 -13.22 -4.67 6.81
N ARG A 309 -13.24 -5.04 8.11
CA ARG A 309 -14.35 -4.82 9.05
C ARG A 309 -15.69 -5.38 8.56
N GLU A 310 -15.64 -6.50 7.87
CA GLU A 310 -16.83 -7.17 7.34
C GLU A 310 -17.41 -8.16 8.36
N ASN A 311 -18.73 -8.29 8.39
CA ASN A 311 -19.42 -9.23 9.29
C ASN A 311 -19.72 -10.54 8.54
N ILE A 312 -18.74 -11.43 8.43
CA ILE A 312 -18.86 -12.71 7.74
C ILE A 312 -18.79 -13.84 8.76
N PRO A 313 -19.79 -14.76 8.77
CA PRO A 313 -19.78 -15.92 9.65
C PRO A 313 -18.56 -16.84 9.39
N ASN A 314 -18.02 -17.43 10.45
CA ASN A 314 -16.89 -18.35 10.34
C ASN A 314 -17.18 -19.56 9.43
N GLU A 315 -18.43 -20.03 9.39
CA GLU A 315 -18.86 -21.13 8.52
C GLU A 315 -18.66 -20.81 7.02
N VAL A 316 -18.93 -19.55 6.64
CA VAL A 316 -18.70 -19.08 5.26
C VAL A 316 -17.20 -19.02 4.96
N LEU A 317 -16.37 -18.52 5.89
CA LEU A 317 -14.91 -18.51 5.72
C LEU A 317 -14.35 -19.92 5.62
N ASN A 318 -14.82 -20.85 6.44
CA ASN A 318 -14.41 -22.26 6.37
C ASN A 318 -14.79 -22.87 5.03
N PHE A 319 -16.01 -22.62 4.55
CA PHE A 319 -16.46 -23.10 3.24
C PHE A 319 -15.59 -22.57 2.10
N ILE A 320 -15.26 -21.27 2.09
CA ILE A 320 -14.38 -20.68 1.07
C ILE A 320 -12.99 -21.34 1.15
N ALA A 321 -12.42 -21.48 2.35
CA ALA A 321 -11.11 -22.09 2.55
C ALA A 321 -11.03 -23.57 2.14
N GLU A 322 -12.11 -24.32 2.28
CA GLU A 322 -12.19 -25.72 1.82
C GLU A 322 -12.33 -25.82 0.30
N LYS A 323 -13.02 -24.87 -0.34
CA LYS A 323 -13.28 -24.89 -1.78
C LYS A 323 -12.13 -24.36 -2.62
N VAL A 324 -11.34 -23.42 -2.10
CA VAL A 324 -10.24 -22.77 -2.83
C VAL A 324 -8.91 -23.18 -2.19
N ASP A 325 -8.21 -24.09 -2.84
CA ASP A 325 -6.93 -24.68 -2.38
C ASP A 325 -5.74 -24.31 -3.26
N SER A 326 -5.96 -23.57 -4.35
CA SER A 326 -4.95 -23.29 -5.38
C SER A 326 -3.87 -22.31 -4.88
N ASN A 327 -4.26 -21.11 -4.45
CA ASN A 327 -3.34 -20.08 -3.97
C ASN A 327 -4.08 -18.98 -3.19
N ILE A 328 -3.33 -18.12 -2.48
CA ILE A 328 -3.89 -17.07 -1.62
C ILE A 328 -4.59 -15.97 -2.45
N ARG A 329 -4.13 -15.66 -3.66
CA ARG A 329 -4.79 -14.65 -4.51
C ARG A 329 -6.20 -15.09 -4.91
N GLU A 330 -6.35 -16.37 -5.30
CA GLU A 330 -7.65 -16.92 -5.63
C GLU A 330 -8.54 -17.03 -4.39
N LEU A 331 -7.96 -17.38 -3.24
CA LEU A 331 -8.67 -17.40 -1.96
C LEU A 331 -9.23 -16.02 -1.59
N GLU A 332 -8.42 -14.96 -1.70
CA GLU A 332 -8.88 -13.58 -1.48
C GLU A 332 -9.88 -13.12 -2.56
N GLY A 333 -9.70 -13.55 -3.80
CA GLY A 333 -10.64 -13.31 -4.88
C GLY A 333 -12.01 -13.91 -4.59
N ALA A 334 -12.05 -15.18 -4.17
CA ALA A 334 -13.27 -15.87 -3.77
C ALA A 334 -13.97 -15.18 -2.59
N TYR A 335 -13.22 -14.76 -1.59
CA TYR A 335 -13.75 -13.97 -0.47
C TYR A 335 -14.44 -12.68 -0.95
N ILE A 336 -13.78 -11.90 -1.80
CA ILE A 336 -14.34 -10.66 -2.35
C ILE A 336 -15.58 -10.96 -3.21
N GLN A 337 -15.54 -12.04 -4.00
CA GLN A 337 -16.66 -12.46 -4.85
C GLN A 337 -17.90 -12.78 -4.03
N VAL A 338 -17.76 -13.52 -2.92
CA VAL A 338 -18.86 -13.88 -2.02
C VAL A 338 -19.50 -12.64 -1.39
N ILE A 339 -18.69 -11.70 -0.90
CA ILE A 339 -19.17 -10.44 -0.32
C ILE A 339 -19.92 -9.61 -1.37
N THR A 340 -19.31 -9.47 -2.54
CA THR A 340 -19.88 -8.66 -3.64
C THR A 340 -21.21 -9.25 -4.10
N TYR A 341 -21.30 -10.57 -4.23
CA TYR A 341 -22.53 -11.24 -4.59
C TYR A 341 -23.64 -11.02 -3.54
N ALA A 342 -23.33 -11.19 -2.25
CA ALA A 342 -24.29 -10.98 -1.17
C ALA A 342 -24.79 -9.51 -1.15
N LYS A 343 -23.88 -8.54 -1.28
CA LYS A 343 -24.25 -7.11 -1.34
C LYS A 343 -25.10 -6.77 -2.56
N ALA A 344 -24.78 -7.34 -3.72
CA ALA A 344 -25.51 -7.08 -4.97
C ALA A 344 -26.92 -7.69 -4.99
N THR A 345 -27.09 -8.84 -4.34
CA THR A 345 -28.38 -9.56 -4.30
C THR A 345 -29.22 -9.25 -3.06
N GLY A 346 -28.67 -8.52 -2.07
CA GLY A 346 -29.32 -8.33 -0.76
C GLY A 346 -29.42 -9.61 0.06
N ALA A 347 -28.68 -10.65 -0.29
CA ALA A 347 -28.74 -11.95 0.38
C ALA A 347 -27.93 -11.96 1.69
N VAL A 348 -28.40 -12.70 2.67
CA VAL A 348 -27.65 -12.94 3.91
C VAL A 348 -26.43 -13.81 3.60
N LEU A 349 -25.28 -13.50 4.23
CA LEU A 349 -24.04 -14.27 4.09
C LEU A 349 -24.18 -15.63 4.80
N THR A 350 -24.53 -16.66 4.02
CA THR A 350 -24.61 -18.06 4.42
C THR A 350 -23.72 -18.92 3.54
N VAL A 351 -23.52 -20.19 3.92
CA VAL A 351 -22.81 -21.18 3.09
C VAL A 351 -23.48 -21.35 1.73
N ASP A 352 -24.81 -21.34 1.67
CA ASP A 352 -25.58 -21.44 0.41
C ASP A 352 -25.36 -20.24 -0.50
N THR A 353 -25.30 -19.03 0.07
CA THR A 353 -24.99 -17.80 -0.66
C THR A 353 -23.58 -17.86 -1.20
N ALA A 354 -22.61 -18.32 -0.39
CA ALA A 354 -21.23 -18.50 -0.82
C ALA A 354 -21.11 -19.56 -1.93
N ALA A 355 -21.81 -20.66 -1.82
CA ALA A 355 -21.82 -21.70 -2.86
C ALA A 355 -22.38 -21.17 -4.19
N LYS A 356 -23.48 -20.43 -4.17
CA LYS A 356 -24.05 -19.77 -5.36
C LYS A 356 -23.07 -18.78 -5.98
N ALA A 357 -22.43 -17.96 -5.14
CA ALA A 357 -21.45 -16.97 -5.58
C ALA A 357 -20.25 -17.61 -6.27
N LEU A 358 -19.79 -18.76 -5.77
CA LEU A 358 -18.62 -19.47 -6.31
C LEU A 358 -18.98 -20.50 -7.40
N GLY A 359 -20.27 -20.61 -7.81
CA GLY A 359 -20.72 -21.60 -8.78
C GLY A 359 -20.57 -23.04 -8.30
N ALA A 360 -20.46 -23.27 -6.99
CA ALA A 360 -20.29 -24.57 -6.38
C ALA A 360 -21.64 -25.14 -5.96
N THR A 361 -21.85 -26.41 -6.21
CA THR A 361 -23.03 -27.14 -5.67
C THR A 361 -22.75 -27.51 -4.22
N VAL A 362 -23.59 -27.04 -3.30
CA VAL A 362 -23.56 -27.51 -1.91
C VAL A 362 -24.05 -28.94 -1.92
N LYS A 363 -23.15 -29.92 -1.72
CA LYS A 363 -23.60 -31.27 -1.35
C LYS A 363 -24.14 -31.15 0.07
N GLU A 364 -25.47 -31.26 0.22
CA GLU A 364 -26.04 -31.45 1.53
C GLU A 364 -25.32 -32.62 2.22
N LYS A 365 -24.61 -32.34 3.31
CA LYS A 365 -24.24 -33.39 4.25
C LYS A 365 -25.57 -33.94 4.77
N ALA A 366 -25.98 -35.05 4.19
CA ALA A 366 -27.08 -35.83 4.76
C ALA A 366 -26.74 -36.05 6.23
N VAL A 367 -27.51 -35.41 7.10
CA VAL A 367 -27.48 -35.69 8.54
C VAL A 367 -27.77 -37.18 8.61
N LYS A 368 -26.77 -38.01 8.90
CA LYS A 368 -26.98 -39.38 9.26
C LYS A 368 -27.82 -39.34 10.55
N ASN A 369 -29.11 -39.42 10.39
CA ASN A 369 -29.99 -39.78 11.50
C ASN A 369 -29.50 -41.15 11.98
N VAL A 370 -28.67 -41.13 13.01
CA VAL A 370 -28.32 -42.35 13.74
C VAL A 370 -29.61 -42.80 14.40
N ASN A 371 -30.21 -43.82 13.81
CA ASN A 371 -31.43 -44.43 14.33
C ASN A 371 -31.03 -45.12 15.62
N VAL A 372 -31.59 -44.69 16.74
CA VAL A 372 -31.32 -45.23 18.11
C VAL A 372 -31.51 -46.76 18.19
N ASN A 373 -32.19 -47.35 17.21
CA ASN A 373 -32.46 -48.80 17.12
C ASN A 373 -31.28 -49.64 16.56
N GLU A 374 -30.18 -49.02 16.09
CA GLU A 374 -28.97 -49.75 15.65
C GLU A 374 -27.90 -49.93 16.74
N ILE A 375 -28.09 -49.35 17.92
CA ILE A 375 -27.13 -49.44 19.06
C ILE A 375 -27.55 -50.60 20.03
N LEU A 376 -28.66 -51.23 19.81
CA LEU A 376 -29.19 -52.29 20.70
C LEU A 376 -29.24 -53.69 20.03
N LYS A 377 -28.34 -53.96 19.11
CA LYS A 377 -28.10 -55.37 18.62
C LYS A 377 -26.69 -55.79 18.88
#